data_74abed7906e30e5cc1e86910886d8934
#
_entry.id   74abed7906e30e5cc1e86910886d8934
#
_cell.length_a   1.000
_cell.length_b   1.000
_cell.length_c   1.000
_cell.angle_alpha   90.00
_cell.angle_beta   90.00
_cell.angle_gamma   90.00
#
_symmetry.space_group_name_H-M   'P 1'
#
loop_
_entity.id
_entity.type
_entity.pdbx_description
1 polymer ?
#
loop_
_entity_poly.entity_id
_entity_poly.type
_entity_poly.pdbx_seq_one_letter_code
_entity_poly.pdbx_strand_id
1 'polypeptide(L)'
;TEAGAKRALKLPMSVPAHCKLMKPASEKFKEVLNSINMQEPKCKVIQNVNASATNKVETIAENLISQIYRPVRWTDIMNSLNELSLSKCFECGPGKVLSGLMKRTLKDTEIISLDNYESFTNKDNFL
;
A
#
# COMPACT_ATOMS: atom_id res chain seq x y z
N THR A 1 4.03 8.89 26.78
CA THR A 1 2.97 9.54 27.58
C THR A 1 3.50 10.80 28.26
N GLU A 2 4.72 10.76 28.82
CA GLU A 2 5.37 11.92 29.45
C GLU A 2 5.54 13.12 28.48
N ALA A 3 5.72 12.85 27.19
CA ALA A 3 5.81 13.87 26.13
C ALA A 3 4.42 14.38 25.64
N GLY A 4 3.33 14.09 26.36
CA GLY A 4 1.98 14.58 26.06
C GLY A 4 1.15 13.69 25.12
N ALA A 5 1.59 12.49 24.77
CA ALA A 5 0.78 11.56 24.00
C ALA A 5 -0.40 11.03 24.84
N LYS A 6 -1.62 11.09 24.29
CA LYS A 6 -2.81 10.54 24.97
C LYS A 6 -2.72 9.04 25.19
N ARG A 7 -2.02 8.34 24.30
CA ARG A 7 -1.84 6.89 24.33
C ARG A 7 -0.54 6.51 23.63
N ALA A 8 0.27 5.68 24.26
CA ALA A 8 1.48 5.09 23.69
C ALA A 8 1.40 3.58 23.86
N LEU A 9 1.29 2.84 22.75
CA LEU A 9 1.21 1.38 22.74
C LEU A 9 2.35 0.79 21.91
N LYS A 10 2.97 -0.23 22.46
CA LYS A 10 3.95 -1.04 21.73
C LYS A 10 3.20 -1.95 20.76
N LEU A 11 3.55 -1.88 19.47
CA LEU A 11 2.98 -2.78 18.47
C LEU A 11 3.62 -4.17 18.56
N PRO A 12 2.86 -5.26 18.37
CA PRO A 12 3.39 -6.62 18.35
C PRO A 12 4.04 -6.91 16.98
N MET A 13 5.17 -6.23 16.70
CA MET A 13 5.93 -6.42 15.46
C MET A 13 7.25 -7.13 15.77
N SER A 14 7.54 -8.20 15.03
CA SER A 14 8.75 -9.01 15.18
C SER A 14 9.85 -8.67 14.17
N VAL A 15 9.52 -7.94 13.09
CA VAL A 15 10.45 -7.61 12.01
C VAL A 15 10.58 -6.10 11.88
N PRO A 16 11.80 -5.54 11.73
CA PRO A 16 12.03 -4.11 11.54
C PRO A 16 11.70 -3.67 10.10
N ALA A 17 10.47 -3.95 9.64
CA ALA A 17 10.03 -3.60 8.29
C ALA A 17 10.16 -2.10 8.01
N HIS A 18 10.38 -1.76 6.75
CA HIS A 18 10.44 -0.37 6.25
C HIS A 18 11.55 0.49 6.89
N CYS A 19 12.68 -0.10 7.31
CA CYS A 19 13.83 0.64 7.81
C CYS A 19 15.16 0.08 7.27
N LYS A 20 16.25 0.81 7.49
CA LYS A 20 17.58 0.49 6.94
C LYS A 20 18.11 -0.90 7.35
N LEU A 21 17.64 -1.46 8.46
CA LEU A 21 18.01 -2.81 8.90
C LEU A 21 17.57 -3.91 7.92
N MET A 22 16.55 -3.62 7.10
CA MET A 22 16.06 -4.55 6.07
C MET A 22 16.84 -4.50 4.75
N LYS A 23 17.87 -3.66 4.64
CA LYS A 23 18.67 -3.53 3.41
C LYS A 23 19.29 -4.85 2.93
N PRO A 24 19.87 -5.71 3.80
CA PRO A 24 20.37 -7.00 3.38
C PRO A 24 19.28 -7.93 2.79
N ALA A 25 18.05 -7.84 3.33
CA ALA A 25 16.92 -8.59 2.79
C ALA A 25 16.49 -8.06 1.41
N SER A 26 16.57 -6.74 1.19
CA SER A 26 16.24 -6.14 -0.10
C SER A 26 17.22 -6.55 -1.21
N GLU A 27 18.50 -6.75 -0.89
CA GLU A 27 19.49 -7.23 -1.88
C GLU A 27 19.19 -8.68 -2.31
N LYS A 28 18.87 -9.56 -1.36
CA LYS A 28 18.43 -10.92 -1.69
C LYS A 28 17.12 -10.94 -2.50
N PHE A 29 16.18 -10.08 -2.15
CA PHE A 29 14.94 -9.93 -2.91
C PHE A 29 15.19 -9.46 -4.34
N LYS A 30 16.13 -8.53 -4.54
CA LYS A 30 16.54 -8.06 -5.87
C LYS A 30 17.03 -9.21 -6.75
N GLU A 31 17.85 -10.14 -6.20
CA GLU A 31 18.32 -11.30 -6.95
C GLU A 31 17.16 -12.16 -7.46
N VAL A 32 16.18 -12.43 -6.60
CA VAL A 32 14.98 -13.19 -6.96
C VAL A 32 14.13 -12.42 -7.98
N LEU A 33 13.93 -11.12 -7.78
CA LEU A 33 13.12 -10.30 -8.67
C LEU A 33 13.72 -10.21 -10.08
N ASN A 34 15.03 -10.17 -10.20
CA ASN A 34 15.74 -10.17 -11.50
C ASN A 34 15.56 -11.48 -12.29
N SER A 35 15.19 -12.58 -11.64
CA SER A 35 14.88 -13.85 -12.30
C SER A 35 13.45 -13.94 -12.83
N ILE A 36 12.59 -12.98 -12.48
CA ILE A 36 11.17 -12.95 -12.85
C ILE A 36 11.00 -12.09 -14.10
N ASN A 37 10.34 -12.65 -15.11
CA ASN A 37 9.94 -11.88 -16.29
C ASN A 37 8.68 -11.07 -15.97
N MET A 38 8.85 -9.85 -15.44
CA MET A 38 7.75 -8.95 -15.14
C MET A 38 7.15 -8.37 -16.42
N GLN A 39 5.83 -8.31 -16.48
CA GLN A 39 5.08 -7.71 -17.58
C GLN A 39 4.57 -6.33 -17.19
N GLU A 40 4.46 -5.44 -18.17
CA GLU A 40 3.86 -4.13 -17.95
C GLU A 40 2.40 -4.27 -17.49
N PRO A 41 2.02 -3.65 -16.36
CA PRO A 41 0.67 -3.73 -15.87
C PRO A 41 -0.30 -2.94 -16.77
N LYS A 42 -1.52 -3.43 -16.91
CA LYS A 42 -2.59 -2.76 -17.69
C LYS A 42 -3.11 -1.48 -17.03
N CYS A 43 -2.81 -1.27 -15.76
CA CYS A 43 -3.19 -0.09 -15.00
C CYS A 43 -1.97 0.56 -14.34
N LYS A 44 -2.10 1.80 -13.94
CA LYS A 44 -1.06 2.48 -13.15
C LYS A 44 -0.99 1.89 -11.75
N VAL A 45 0.22 1.75 -11.23
CA VAL A 45 0.53 1.27 -9.89
C VAL A 45 1.11 2.40 -9.08
N ILE A 46 0.53 2.68 -7.90
CA ILE A 46 1.08 3.59 -6.90
C ILE A 46 1.72 2.74 -5.81
N GLN A 47 3.00 2.98 -5.54
CA GLN A 47 3.77 2.18 -4.59
C GLN A 47 4.13 2.98 -3.35
N ASN A 48 4.36 2.25 -2.24
CA ASN A 48 4.56 2.81 -0.91
C ASN A 48 5.73 3.79 -0.80
N VAL A 49 6.76 3.62 -1.60
CA VAL A 49 8.06 4.30 -1.42
C VAL A 49 8.12 5.68 -2.03
N ASN A 50 7.38 5.93 -3.11
CA ASN A 50 7.42 7.20 -3.83
C ASN A 50 6.06 7.86 -4.02
N ALA A 51 4.96 7.14 -3.76
CA ALA A 51 3.58 7.60 -3.89
C ALA A 51 3.20 8.10 -5.30
N SER A 52 3.96 7.69 -6.33
CA SER A 52 3.76 8.13 -7.72
C SER A 52 3.20 6.99 -8.56
N ALA A 53 2.27 7.33 -9.44
CA ALA A 53 1.64 6.39 -10.36
C ALA A 53 2.54 6.08 -11.55
N THR A 54 2.81 4.81 -11.83
CA THR A 54 3.61 4.35 -12.97
C THR A 54 3.08 3.01 -13.49
N ASN A 55 3.35 2.71 -14.76
CA ASN A 55 3.19 1.38 -15.35
C ASN A 55 4.54 0.81 -15.86
N LYS A 56 5.64 1.56 -15.72
CA LYS A 56 6.97 1.14 -16.16
C LYS A 56 7.52 0.04 -15.27
N VAL A 57 7.81 -1.12 -15.86
CA VAL A 57 8.29 -2.32 -15.15
C VAL A 57 9.55 -2.03 -14.35
N GLU A 58 10.52 -1.32 -14.91
CA GLU A 58 11.79 -0.99 -14.26
C GLU A 58 11.57 -0.18 -12.98
N THR A 59 10.71 0.85 -13.07
CA THR A 59 10.36 1.70 -11.90
C THR A 59 9.61 0.89 -10.85
N ILE A 60 8.71 0.02 -11.26
CA ILE A 60 7.98 -0.86 -10.34
C ILE A 60 8.95 -1.80 -9.62
N ALA A 61 9.87 -2.42 -10.34
CA ALA A 61 10.89 -3.31 -9.77
C ALA A 61 11.80 -2.59 -8.76
N GLU A 62 12.32 -1.43 -9.11
CA GLU A 62 13.15 -0.60 -8.21
C GLU A 62 12.39 -0.21 -6.93
N ASN A 63 11.12 0.17 -7.07
CA ASN A 63 10.27 0.51 -5.93
C ASN A 63 9.96 -0.71 -5.06
N LEU A 64 9.72 -1.89 -5.63
CA LEU A 64 9.53 -3.14 -4.88
C LEU A 64 10.76 -3.48 -4.02
N ILE A 65 11.95 -3.29 -4.54
CA ILE A 65 13.20 -3.50 -3.81
C ILE A 65 13.35 -2.46 -2.68
N SER A 66 13.14 -1.20 -3.00
CA SER A 66 13.41 -0.10 -2.07
C SER A 66 12.37 0.00 -0.95
N GLN A 67 11.11 -0.40 -1.17
CA GLN A 67 10.06 -0.37 -0.14
C GLN A 67 10.34 -1.29 1.06
N ILE A 68 11.18 -2.33 0.89
CA ILE A 68 11.55 -3.24 1.97
C ILE A 68 12.27 -2.48 3.10
N TYR A 69 13.08 -1.48 2.77
CA TYR A 69 13.90 -0.74 3.71
C TYR A 69 13.58 0.77 3.81
N ARG A 70 12.61 1.27 3.03
CA ARG A 70 12.15 2.66 3.08
C ARG A 70 10.78 2.78 3.75
N PRO A 71 10.48 3.93 4.38
CA PRO A 71 9.18 4.15 5.01
C PRO A 71 8.03 4.13 3.99
N VAL A 72 6.86 3.73 4.46
CA VAL A 72 5.61 3.83 3.71
C VAL A 72 5.13 5.28 3.72
N ARG A 73 4.95 5.87 2.54
CA ARG A 73 4.49 7.26 2.35
C ARG A 73 2.96 7.30 2.27
N TRP A 74 2.29 6.82 3.31
CA TRP A 74 0.84 6.67 3.30
C TRP A 74 0.08 7.97 3.02
N THR A 75 0.46 9.06 3.67
CA THR A 75 -0.20 10.37 3.48
C THR A 75 -0.08 10.85 2.04
N ASP A 76 1.10 10.68 1.43
CA ASP A 76 1.32 11.10 0.04
C ASP A 76 0.52 10.25 -0.94
N ILE A 77 0.38 8.94 -0.67
CA ILE A 77 -0.49 8.05 -1.45
C ILE A 77 -1.94 8.52 -1.36
N MET A 78 -2.42 8.85 -0.17
CA MET A 78 -3.79 9.34 0.00
C MET A 78 -4.02 10.67 -0.73
N ASN A 79 -3.05 11.58 -0.72
CA ASN A 79 -3.13 12.83 -1.47
C ASN A 79 -3.17 12.56 -2.98
N SER A 80 -2.30 11.68 -3.49
CA SER A 80 -2.30 11.29 -4.91
C SER A 80 -3.62 10.64 -5.34
N LEU A 81 -4.24 9.81 -4.49
CA LEU A 81 -5.54 9.21 -4.78
C LEU A 81 -6.67 10.23 -4.75
N ASN A 82 -6.62 11.20 -3.83
CA ASN A 82 -7.61 12.27 -3.74
C ASN A 82 -7.62 13.17 -4.98
N GLU A 83 -6.43 13.45 -5.55
CA GLU A 83 -6.29 14.20 -6.80
C GLU A 83 -6.93 13.48 -8.00
N LEU A 84 -7.04 12.15 -7.96
CA LEU A 84 -7.67 11.36 -9.03
C LEU A 84 -9.19 11.40 -9.00
N SER A 85 -9.81 11.95 -7.97
CA SER A 85 -11.27 12.06 -7.80
C SER A 85 -12.00 10.73 -8.04
N LEU A 86 -11.50 9.68 -7.42
CA LEU A 86 -12.04 8.32 -7.60
C LEU A 86 -13.43 8.19 -7.00
N SER A 87 -14.38 7.59 -7.73
CA SER A 87 -15.71 7.28 -7.22
C SER A 87 -15.68 6.11 -6.22
N LYS A 88 -14.87 5.09 -6.47
CA LYS A 88 -14.76 3.89 -5.63
C LYS A 88 -13.31 3.47 -5.41
N CYS A 89 -13.02 2.93 -4.22
CA CYS A 89 -11.78 2.23 -3.89
C CYS A 89 -12.08 0.90 -3.22
N PHE A 90 -11.31 -0.12 -3.57
CA PHE A 90 -11.45 -1.47 -3.01
C PHE A 90 -10.23 -1.83 -2.18
N GLU A 91 -10.44 -2.24 -0.92
CA GLU A 91 -9.41 -2.90 -0.13
C GLU A 91 -9.50 -4.40 -0.38
N CYS A 92 -8.51 -4.97 -1.08
CA CYS A 92 -8.43 -6.40 -1.39
C CYS A 92 -7.55 -7.11 -0.37
N GLY A 93 -8.15 -7.89 0.52
CA GLY A 93 -7.42 -8.67 1.52
C GLY A 93 -8.18 -8.80 2.84
N PRO A 94 -7.64 -9.57 3.81
CA PRO A 94 -8.28 -9.79 5.08
C PRO A 94 -8.27 -8.52 5.95
N GLY A 95 -9.40 -8.22 6.56
CA GLY A 95 -9.58 -7.08 7.46
C GLY A 95 -9.97 -5.78 6.76
N LYS A 96 -10.05 -4.70 7.53
CA LYS A 96 -10.60 -3.38 7.12
C LYS A 96 -9.72 -2.22 7.60
N VAL A 97 -8.43 -2.45 7.75
CA VAL A 97 -7.51 -1.45 8.31
C VAL A 97 -7.28 -0.30 7.34
N LEU A 98 -7.01 -0.62 6.08
CA LEU A 98 -6.79 0.40 5.05
C LEU A 98 -8.09 1.15 4.74
N SER A 99 -9.23 0.48 4.69
CA SER A 99 -10.54 1.11 4.55
C SER A 99 -10.79 2.14 5.65
N GLY A 100 -10.46 1.81 6.91
CA GLY A 100 -10.58 2.73 8.03
C GLY A 100 -9.65 3.95 7.92
N LEU A 101 -8.46 3.78 7.35
CA LEU A 101 -7.51 4.86 7.10
C LEU A 101 -7.93 5.72 5.90
N MET A 102 -8.35 5.11 4.80
CA MET A 102 -8.80 5.80 3.58
C MET A 102 -10.00 6.71 3.83
N LYS A 103 -11.00 6.24 4.59
CA LYS A 103 -12.21 7.02 4.96
C LYS A 103 -11.90 8.33 5.71
N ARG A 104 -10.72 8.46 6.30
CA ARG A 104 -10.30 9.69 6.98
C ARG A 104 -9.87 10.78 6.00
N THR A 105 -9.39 10.40 4.81
CA THR A 105 -8.82 11.31 3.81
C THR A 105 -9.71 11.42 2.56
N LEU A 106 -10.16 10.30 2.03
CA LEU A 106 -10.97 10.23 0.81
C LEU A 106 -12.45 10.37 1.17
N LYS A 107 -12.94 11.59 1.30
CA LYS A 107 -14.30 11.88 1.79
C LYS A 107 -15.39 11.61 0.76
N ASP A 108 -15.08 11.84 -0.51
CA ASP A 108 -16.01 11.74 -1.63
C ASP A 108 -15.87 10.41 -2.40
N THR A 109 -15.07 9.46 -1.85
CA THR A 109 -14.82 8.16 -2.44
C THR A 109 -15.55 7.08 -1.66
N GLU A 110 -16.30 6.23 -2.31
CA GLU A 110 -16.86 5.02 -1.71
C GLU A 110 -15.73 4.01 -1.43
N ILE A 111 -15.56 3.60 -0.16
CA ILE A 111 -14.53 2.64 0.23
C ILE A 111 -15.18 1.30 0.56
N ILE A 112 -14.87 0.29 -0.22
CA ILE A 112 -15.42 -1.07 -0.14
C ILE A 112 -14.30 -2.03 0.29
N SER A 113 -14.54 -2.80 1.34
CA SER A 113 -13.64 -3.87 1.78
C SER A 113 -14.08 -5.21 1.20
N LEU A 114 -13.17 -5.90 0.51
CA LEU A 114 -13.36 -7.23 -0.04
C LEU A 114 -12.69 -8.27 0.87
N ASP A 115 -13.03 -8.27 2.15
CA ASP A 115 -12.38 -9.05 3.20
C ASP A 115 -12.92 -10.47 3.38
N ASN A 116 -13.99 -10.82 2.68
CA ASN A 116 -14.60 -12.14 2.71
C ASN A 116 -15.26 -12.48 1.36
N TYR A 117 -15.63 -13.75 1.20
CA TYR A 117 -16.21 -14.26 -0.04
C TYR A 117 -17.52 -13.54 -0.42
N GLU A 118 -18.38 -13.22 0.53
CA GLU A 118 -19.65 -12.56 0.29
C GLU A 118 -19.45 -11.15 -0.27
N SER A 119 -18.55 -10.35 0.33
CA SER A 119 -18.22 -9.00 -0.16
C SER A 119 -17.59 -9.04 -1.55
N PHE A 120 -16.79 -10.07 -1.85
CA PHE A 120 -16.16 -10.26 -3.16
C PHE A 120 -17.15 -10.69 -4.25
N THR A 121 -18.18 -11.48 -3.92
CA THR A 121 -19.17 -11.98 -4.88
C THR A 121 -20.38 -11.08 -5.05
N ASN A 122 -20.56 -10.09 -4.18
CA ASN A 122 -21.64 -9.12 -4.30
C ASN A 122 -21.42 -8.21 -5.51
N LYS A 123 -22.25 -8.42 -6.55
CA LYS A 123 -22.15 -7.66 -7.83
C LYS A 123 -22.40 -6.17 -7.65
N ASP A 124 -23.19 -5.76 -6.66
CA ASP A 124 -23.52 -4.34 -6.42
C ASP A 124 -22.28 -3.54 -6.00
N ASN A 125 -21.26 -4.19 -5.43
CA ASN A 125 -19.99 -3.54 -5.13
C ASN A 125 -19.24 -3.05 -6.37
N PHE A 126 -19.48 -3.65 -7.53
CA PHE A 126 -18.73 -3.37 -8.78
C PHE A 126 -19.55 -2.56 -9.81
N LEU A 127 -20.77 -2.24 -9.50
CA LEU A 127 -21.65 -1.36 -10.29
C LEU A 127 -21.59 0.06 -9.71
#